data_dab9eac7bcfc22406f183338ce5acedd
#
_entry.id   dab9eac7bcfc22406f183338ce5acedd
#
_cell.length_a   1.000
_cell.length_b   1.000
_cell.length_c   1.000
_cell.angle_alpha   90.00
_cell.angle_beta   90.00
_cell.angle_gamma   90.00
#
_symmetry.space_group_name_H-M   'P 1'
#
loop_
_entity.id
_entity.type
_entity.pdbx_description
1 polymer ?
#
loop_
_entity_poly.entity_id
_entity_poly.type
_entity_poly.pdbx_seq_one_letter_code
_entity_poly.pdbx_strand_id
1 'polypeptide(L)'
;KRQLQDGLKEMGMAKLGKFLAILFAIFCVAGAIGAGNMFQANQAHQQFSDTFGILNQGWQFGLIVALVVGIVIIGGIVWIARVTSFLVPFMCAGYMLAAVTVLIVNVGEIPSSIGLIFTEAFSGSAAAGGVIGAIIQGIKRGVFSNEAGVGSAPIAHSAVKTDRPASEGLVALLEPLSLIHI
;
A
#
# COMPACT_ATOMS: atom_id res chain seq x y z
N LYS A 1 -18.41 -3.08 5.98
CA LYS A 1 -19.75 -2.60 6.38
C LYS A 1 -20.51 -3.67 7.17
N ARG A 2 -20.71 -4.89 6.64
CA ARG A 2 -21.43 -5.97 7.32
C ARG A 2 -20.77 -6.38 8.63
N GLN A 3 -19.46 -6.56 8.68
CA GLN A 3 -18.71 -6.95 9.88
C GLN A 3 -18.95 -6.01 11.07
N LEU A 4 -18.89 -4.68 10.84
CA LEU A 4 -19.18 -3.68 11.88
C LEU A 4 -20.65 -3.72 12.31
N GLN A 5 -21.56 -3.89 11.35
CA GLN A 5 -22.99 -3.90 11.61
C GLN A 5 -23.42 -5.15 12.37
N ASP A 6 -22.96 -6.32 11.94
CA ASP A 6 -23.36 -7.61 12.53
C ASP A 6 -22.65 -7.85 13.86
N GLY A 7 -21.34 -7.56 13.96
CA GLY A 7 -20.61 -7.71 15.21
C GLY A 7 -21.13 -6.82 16.34
N LEU A 8 -21.43 -5.55 16.07
CA LEU A 8 -22.01 -4.67 17.09
C LEU A 8 -23.49 -4.97 17.37
N LYS A 9 -24.19 -5.59 16.42
CA LYS A 9 -25.55 -6.09 16.65
C LYS A 9 -25.56 -7.26 17.64
N GLU A 10 -24.62 -8.19 17.54
CA GLU A 10 -24.43 -9.28 18.50
C GLU A 10 -24.11 -8.78 19.91
N MET A 11 -23.43 -7.64 20.01
CA MET A 11 -23.14 -6.94 21.28
C MET A 11 -24.31 -6.06 21.78
N GLY A 12 -25.49 -6.12 21.16
CA GLY A 12 -26.65 -5.32 21.53
C GLY A 12 -26.62 -3.86 21.05
N MET A 13 -25.60 -3.42 20.31
CA MET A 13 -25.39 -2.03 19.87
C MET A 13 -25.71 -1.83 18.38
N ALA A 14 -26.81 -2.34 17.90
CA ALA A 14 -27.19 -2.36 16.48
C ALA A 14 -27.23 -0.96 15.81
N LYS A 15 -27.70 0.07 16.53
CA LYS A 15 -27.77 1.45 16.01
C LYS A 15 -26.37 2.04 15.82
N LEU A 16 -25.48 1.84 16.79
CA LEU A 16 -24.09 2.25 16.73
C LEU A 16 -23.35 1.52 15.58
N GLY A 17 -23.58 0.22 15.43
CA GLY A 17 -23.00 -0.56 14.35
C GLY A 17 -23.39 -0.06 12.97
N LYS A 18 -24.65 0.32 12.77
CA LYS A 18 -25.12 0.90 11.52
C LYS A 18 -24.50 2.28 11.24
N PHE A 19 -24.42 3.14 12.26
CA PHE A 19 -23.81 4.47 12.14
C PHE A 19 -22.32 4.36 11.77
N LEU A 20 -21.57 3.57 12.52
CA LEU A 20 -20.13 3.36 12.26
C LEU A 20 -19.88 2.69 10.90
N ALA A 21 -20.73 1.79 10.46
CA ALA A 21 -20.62 1.15 9.15
C ALA A 21 -20.84 2.15 7.99
N ILE A 22 -21.70 3.13 8.15
CA ILE A 22 -21.90 4.21 7.17
C ILE A 22 -20.69 5.15 7.17
N LEU A 23 -20.25 5.59 8.34
CA LEU A 23 -19.10 6.46 8.50
C LEU A 23 -17.84 5.85 7.91
N PHE A 24 -17.58 4.57 8.21
CA PHE A 24 -16.50 3.80 7.62
C PHE A 24 -16.59 3.74 6.09
N ALA A 25 -17.78 3.51 5.53
CA ALA A 25 -17.94 3.45 4.08
C ALA A 25 -17.61 4.80 3.41
N ILE A 26 -17.99 5.92 4.03
CA ILE A 26 -17.66 7.26 3.52
C ILE A 26 -16.17 7.50 3.57
N PHE A 27 -15.51 7.21 4.71
CA PHE A 27 -14.07 7.38 4.86
C PHE A 27 -13.27 6.43 3.94
N CYS A 28 -13.74 5.21 3.74
CA CYS A 28 -13.13 4.25 2.83
C CYS A 28 -13.13 4.77 1.38
N VAL A 29 -14.26 5.34 0.92
CA VAL A 29 -14.35 5.95 -0.41
C VAL A 29 -13.41 7.16 -0.52
N ALA A 30 -13.42 8.05 0.47
CA ALA A 30 -12.54 9.22 0.48
C ALA A 30 -11.04 8.82 0.51
N GLY A 31 -10.70 7.83 1.32
CA GLY A 31 -9.34 7.28 1.40
C GLY A 31 -8.89 6.61 0.10
N ALA A 32 -9.77 5.85 -0.55
CA ALA A 32 -9.49 5.21 -1.82
C ALA A 32 -9.22 6.23 -2.95
N ILE A 33 -9.97 7.33 -3.00
CA ILE A 33 -9.75 8.39 -3.99
C ILE A 33 -8.41 9.08 -3.73
N GLY A 34 -8.14 9.53 -2.51
CA GLY A 34 -6.94 10.31 -2.18
C GLY A 34 -5.68 9.44 -2.11
N ALA A 35 -5.64 8.53 -1.17
CA ALA A 35 -4.46 7.74 -0.85
C ALA A 35 -4.27 6.53 -1.78
N GLY A 36 -5.36 5.88 -2.17
CA GLY A 36 -5.31 4.65 -2.96
C GLY A 36 -5.17 4.85 -4.47
N ASN A 37 -5.35 6.06 -4.99
CA ASN A 37 -5.35 6.30 -6.42
C ASN A 37 -4.57 7.56 -6.83
N MET A 38 -4.97 8.73 -6.32
CA MET A 38 -4.38 10.00 -6.77
C MET A 38 -2.88 10.11 -6.47
N PHE A 39 -2.45 9.61 -5.32
CA PHE A 39 -1.04 9.64 -4.93
C PHE A 39 -0.19 8.79 -5.87
N GLN A 40 -0.58 7.55 -6.14
CA GLN A 40 0.15 6.64 -7.02
C GLN A 40 0.22 7.17 -8.46
N ALA A 41 -0.90 7.68 -8.98
CA ALA A 41 -0.93 8.26 -10.31
C ALA A 41 -0.02 9.49 -10.43
N ASN A 42 0.01 10.34 -9.40
CA ASN A 42 0.88 11.52 -9.38
C ASN A 42 2.37 11.13 -9.32
N GLN A 43 2.74 10.17 -8.45
CA GLN A 43 4.14 9.71 -8.36
C GLN A 43 4.60 9.01 -9.63
N ALA A 44 3.74 8.20 -10.24
CA ALA A 44 4.03 7.56 -11.52
C ALA A 44 4.22 8.60 -12.64
N HIS A 45 3.39 9.63 -12.68
CA HIS A 45 3.53 10.72 -13.64
C HIS A 45 4.86 11.47 -13.46
N GLN A 46 5.20 11.85 -12.24
CA GLN A 46 6.47 12.54 -11.96
C GLN A 46 7.67 11.70 -12.41
N GLN A 47 7.73 10.45 -11.98
CA GLN A 47 8.83 9.55 -12.35
C GLN A 47 8.92 9.34 -13.86
N PHE A 48 7.79 9.21 -14.54
CA PHE A 48 7.73 9.03 -15.98
C PHE A 48 8.19 10.28 -16.73
N SER A 49 7.71 11.45 -16.33
CA SER A 49 8.08 12.74 -16.91
C SER A 49 9.57 13.05 -16.72
N ASP A 50 10.10 12.81 -15.51
CA ASP A 50 11.49 13.07 -15.18
C ASP A 50 12.44 12.11 -15.93
N THR A 51 12.02 10.87 -16.18
CA THR A 51 12.85 9.87 -16.84
C THR A 51 12.84 10.00 -18.35
N PHE A 52 11.67 10.21 -18.95
CA PHE A 52 11.51 10.19 -20.41
C PHE A 52 11.35 11.57 -21.06
N GLY A 53 11.08 12.61 -20.27
CA GLY A 53 10.88 13.97 -20.77
C GLY A 53 9.63 14.17 -21.64
N ILE A 54 8.69 13.21 -21.62
CA ILE A 54 7.45 13.25 -22.39
C ILE A 54 6.22 13.21 -21.46
N LEU A 55 5.06 13.58 -21.99
CA LEU A 55 3.81 13.65 -21.20
C LEU A 55 3.92 14.56 -19.97
N ASN A 56 4.62 15.69 -20.11
CA ASN A 56 4.87 16.64 -19.03
C ASN A 56 3.60 17.24 -18.41
N GLN A 57 2.47 17.15 -19.12
CA GLN A 57 1.18 17.57 -18.60
C GLN A 57 0.47 16.39 -17.94
N GLY A 58 0.23 16.46 -16.63
CA GLY A 58 -0.35 15.39 -15.82
C GLY A 58 -1.69 14.84 -16.34
N TRP A 59 -2.50 15.67 -17.01
CA TRP A 59 -3.78 15.21 -17.56
C TRP A 59 -3.62 14.23 -18.73
N GLN A 60 -2.56 14.37 -19.56
CA GLN A 60 -2.29 13.45 -20.68
C GLN A 60 -1.91 12.07 -20.15
N PHE A 61 -0.98 12.04 -19.21
CA PHE A 61 -0.60 10.81 -18.51
C PHE A 61 -1.79 10.19 -17.79
N GLY A 62 -2.55 11.01 -17.06
CA GLY A 62 -3.74 10.58 -16.34
C GLY A 62 -4.81 9.96 -17.24
N LEU A 63 -5.02 10.51 -18.44
CA LEU A 63 -5.97 9.94 -19.41
C LEU A 63 -5.54 8.55 -19.89
N ILE A 64 -4.25 8.38 -20.21
CA ILE A 64 -3.71 7.08 -20.64
C ILE A 64 -3.87 6.04 -19.52
N VAL A 65 -3.45 6.40 -18.30
CA VAL A 65 -3.58 5.51 -17.15
C VAL A 65 -5.04 5.18 -16.85
N ALA A 66 -5.94 6.16 -16.93
CA ALA A 66 -7.36 5.94 -16.72
C ALA A 66 -7.97 4.97 -17.74
N LEU A 67 -7.57 5.05 -19.00
CA LEU A 67 -8.01 4.13 -20.05
C LEU A 67 -7.51 2.70 -19.76
N VAL A 68 -6.23 2.53 -19.48
CA VAL A 68 -5.62 1.21 -19.21
C VAL A 68 -6.24 0.57 -17.96
N VAL A 69 -6.33 1.32 -16.88
CA VAL A 69 -6.93 0.85 -15.62
C VAL A 69 -8.43 0.61 -15.78
N GLY A 70 -9.12 1.46 -16.55
CA GLY A 70 -10.54 1.32 -16.86
C GLY A 70 -10.87 -0.01 -17.53
N ILE A 71 -10.07 -0.43 -18.50
CA ILE A 71 -10.23 -1.75 -19.18
C ILE A 71 -10.16 -2.89 -18.17
N VAL A 72 -9.24 -2.79 -17.20
CA VAL A 72 -9.08 -3.83 -16.17
C VAL A 72 -10.24 -3.81 -15.18
N ILE A 73 -10.69 -2.62 -14.74
CA ILE A 73 -11.76 -2.49 -13.74
C ILE A 73 -13.12 -2.96 -14.27
N ILE A 74 -13.42 -2.73 -15.55
CA ILE A 74 -14.68 -3.17 -16.18
C ILE A 74 -14.88 -4.68 -16.03
N GLY A 75 -13.80 -5.47 -16.04
CA GLY A 75 -13.87 -6.92 -15.84
C GLY A 75 -14.18 -7.37 -14.40
N GLY A 76 -14.32 -6.44 -13.46
CA GLY A 76 -14.61 -6.72 -12.05
C GLY A 76 -13.44 -7.35 -11.28
N ILE A 77 -13.69 -7.70 -10.01
CA ILE A 77 -12.64 -8.12 -9.07
C ILE A 77 -11.87 -9.37 -9.53
N VAL A 78 -12.55 -10.30 -10.21
CA VAL A 78 -11.92 -11.54 -10.71
C VAL A 78 -10.93 -11.22 -11.83
N TRP A 79 -11.27 -10.28 -12.70
CA TRP A 79 -10.40 -9.84 -13.78
C TRP A 79 -9.21 -9.04 -13.25
N ILE A 80 -9.45 -8.14 -12.32
CA ILE A 80 -8.39 -7.40 -11.61
C ILE A 80 -7.40 -8.39 -10.99
N ALA A 81 -7.89 -9.39 -10.23
CA ALA A 81 -7.04 -10.40 -9.61
C ALA A 81 -6.21 -11.19 -10.64
N ARG A 82 -6.78 -11.51 -11.79
CA ARG A 82 -6.06 -12.23 -12.88
C ARG A 82 -4.96 -11.36 -13.48
N VAL A 83 -5.23 -10.11 -13.77
CA VAL A 83 -4.25 -9.18 -14.34
C VAL A 83 -3.12 -8.91 -13.34
N THR A 84 -3.45 -8.66 -12.09
CA THR A 84 -2.44 -8.41 -11.04
C THR A 84 -1.59 -9.64 -10.74
N SER A 85 -2.18 -10.84 -10.72
CA SER A 85 -1.41 -12.08 -10.51
C SER A 85 -0.38 -12.36 -11.60
N PHE A 86 -0.59 -11.85 -12.80
CA PHE A 86 0.39 -11.91 -13.88
C PHE A 86 1.40 -10.74 -13.79
N LEU A 87 0.94 -9.53 -13.54
CA LEU A 87 1.77 -8.32 -13.56
C LEU A 87 2.74 -8.25 -12.38
N VAL A 88 2.28 -8.60 -11.16
CA VAL A 88 3.05 -8.45 -9.92
C VAL A 88 4.36 -9.25 -9.92
N PRO A 89 4.43 -10.52 -10.35
CA PRO A 89 5.70 -11.25 -10.42
C PRO A 89 6.76 -10.58 -11.31
N PHE A 90 6.35 -10.01 -12.44
CA PHE A 90 7.26 -9.27 -13.32
C PHE A 90 7.75 -7.97 -12.68
N MET A 91 6.87 -7.24 -12.00
CA MET A 91 7.24 -6.04 -11.26
C MET A 91 8.24 -6.38 -10.13
N CYS A 92 7.97 -7.43 -9.35
CA CYS A 92 8.86 -7.89 -8.30
C CYS A 92 10.22 -8.33 -8.84
N ALA A 93 10.23 -9.12 -9.93
CA ALA A 93 11.47 -9.56 -10.56
C ALA A 93 12.30 -8.37 -11.09
N GLY A 94 11.66 -7.43 -11.77
CA GLY A 94 12.32 -6.20 -12.25
C GLY A 94 12.89 -5.36 -11.12
N TYR A 95 12.13 -5.16 -10.05
CA TYR A 95 12.59 -4.45 -8.86
C TYR A 95 13.77 -5.14 -8.18
N MET A 96 13.68 -6.46 -7.99
CA MET A 96 14.77 -7.24 -7.39
C MET A 96 16.05 -7.20 -8.23
N LEU A 97 15.92 -7.32 -9.55
CA LEU A 97 17.07 -7.20 -10.47
C LEU A 97 17.70 -5.81 -10.38
N ALA A 98 16.92 -4.76 -10.36
CA ALA A 98 17.42 -3.39 -10.20
C ALA A 98 18.12 -3.22 -8.85
N ALA A 99 17.50 -3.67 -7.76
CA ALA A 99 18.09 -3.58 -6.41
C ALA A 99 19.41 -4.35 -6.31
N VAL A 100 19.46 -5.58 -6.81
CA VAL A 100 20.68 -6.40 -6.83
C VAL A 100 21.77 -5.74 -7.69
N THR A 101 21.41 -5.17 -8.83
CA THR A 101 22.36 -4.44 -9.68
C THR A 101 22.98 -3.27 -8.94
N VAL A 102 22.16 -2.46 -8.26
CA VAL A 102 22.64 -1.33 -7.45
C VAL A 102 23.60 -1.81 -6.35
N LEU A 103 23.26 -2.90 -5.65
CA LEU A 103 24.11 -3.46 -4.60
C LEU A 103 25.45 -3.98 -5.16
N ILE A 104 25.43 -4.65 -6.31
CA ILE A 104 26.66 -5.15 -6.95
C ILE A 104 27.56 -4.00 -7.40
N VAL A 105 26.99 -2.98 -8.05
CA VAL A 105 27.74 -1.81 -8.52
C VAL A 105 28.37 -1.04 -7.36
N ASN A 106 27.69 -0.99 -6.21
CA ASN A 106 28.13 -0.25 -5.03
C ASN A 106 28.60 -1.18 -3.89
N VAL A 107 29.11 -2.37 -4.21
CA VAL A 107 29.50 -3.35 -3.18
C VAL A 107 30.53 -2.81 -2.18
N GLY A 108 31.42 -1.93 -2.61
CA GLY A 108 32.40 -1.26 -1.77
C GLY A 108 31.83 -0.32 -0.73
N GLU A 109 30.62 0.24 -0.99
CA GLU A 109 29.92 1.18 -0.10
C GLU A 109 29.05 0.45 0.95
N ILE A 110 28.83 -0.84 0.80
CA ILE A 110 27.95 -1.60 1.71
C ILE A 110 28.45 -1.56 3.16
N PRO A 111 29.74 -1.80 3.45
CA PRO A 111 30.23 -1.77 4.83
C PRO A 111 30.12 -0.38 5.48
N SER A 112 30.45 0.67 4.73
CA SER A 112 30.32 2.07 5.20
C SER A 112 28.87 2.46 5.45
N SER A 113 27.95 2.04 4.56
CA SER A 113 26.52 2.28 4.70
C SER A 113 25.93 1.57 5.93
N ILE A 114 26.33 0.32 6.18
CA ILE A 114 25.93 -0.41 7.39
C ILE A 114 26.48 0.30 8.64
N GLY A 115 27.76 0.71 8.63
CA GLY A 115 28.37 1.47 9.71
C GLY A 115 27.61 2.77 9.99
N LEU A 116 27.22 3.50 8.94
CA LEU A 116 26.44 4.72 9.04
C LEU A 116 25.06 4.50 9.68
N ILE A 117 24.36 3.41 9.31
CA ILE A 117 23.07 3.07 9.92
C ILE A 117 23.21 2.91 11.44
N PHE A 118 24.25 2.20 11.91
CA PHE A 118 24.45 2.01 13.34
C PHE A 118 24.90 3.28 14.05
N THR A 119 25.80 4.05 13.49
CA THR A 119 26.29 5.30 14.10
C THR A 119 25.19 6.35 14.18
N GLU A 120 24.42 6.52 13.12
CA GLU A 120 23.32 7.49 13.09
C GLU A 120 22.12 7.09 13.96
N ALA A 121 21.83 5.79 14.06
CA ALA A 121 20.73 5.30 14.90
C ALA A 121 20.92 5.64 16.40
N PHE A 122 22.19 5.74 16.85
CA PHE A 122 22.53 6.06 18.25
C PHE A 122 23.10 7.47 18.42
N SER A 123 23.03 8.31 17.39
CA SER A 123 23.47 9.72 17.51
C SER A 123 22.46 10.55 18.27
N GLY A 124 22.91 11.57 19.01
CA GLY A 124 22.04 12.48 19.76
C GLY A 124 21.11 13.30 18.85
N SER A 125 21.53 13.60 17.63
CA SER A 125 20.72 14.26 16.60
C SER A 125 19.59 13.35 16.10
N ALA A 126 19.82 12.06 15.98
CA ALA A 126 18.79 11.08 15.68
C ALA A 126 17.77 10.94 16.81
N ALA A 127 18.20 11.03 18.07
CA ALA A 127 17.29 10.97 19.21
C ALA A 127 16.32 12.16 19.26
N ALA A 128 16.77 13.37 18.96
CA ALA A 128 15.93 14.58 19.01
C ALA A 128 15.01 14.73 17.78
N GLY A 129 15.53 14.53 16.57
CA GLY A 129 14.75 14.55 15.33
C GLY A 129 14.07 13.22 15.02
N GLY A 130 14.65 12.11 15.51
CA GLY A 130 14.24 10.75 15.23
C GLY A 130 12.92 10.34 15.86
N VAL A 131 12.63 10.73 17.12
CA VAL A 131 11.38 10.32 17.78
C VAL A 131 10.17 10.93 17.07
N ILE A 132 10.16 12.24 16.88
CA ILE A 132 9.03 12.92 16.21
C ILE A 132 9.00 12.55 14.72
N GLY A 133 10.15 12.57 14.04
CA GLY A 133 10.26 12.20 12.64
C GLY A 133 9.88 10.74 12.40
N ALA A 134 10.33 9.80 13.24
CA ALA A 134 9.98 8.39 13.15
C ALA A 134 8.49 8.16 13.41
N ILE A 135 7.88 8.84 14.38
CA ILE A 135 6.44 8.75 14.62
C ILE A 135 5.67 9.26 13.40
N ILE A 136 5.99 10.44 12.88
CA ILE A 136 5.29 11.03 11.73
C ILE A 136 5.48 10.16 10.48
N GLN A 137 6.69 9.74 10.17
CA GLN A 137 6.97 8.90 9.00
C GLN A 137 6.47 7.47 9.18
N GLY A 138 6.57 6.92 10.38
CA GLY A 138 6.03 5.61 10.72
C GLY A 138 4.51 5.56 10.56
N ILE A 139 3.78 6.56 11.06
CA ILE A 139 2.33 6.65 10.87
C ILE A 139 1.99 6.82 9.39
N LYS A 140 2.66 7.75 8.68
CA LYS A 140 2.44 7.95 7.23
C LYS A 140 2.65 6.66 6.46
N ARG A 141 3.78 6.01 6.64
CA ARG A 141 4.11 4.77 5.91
C ARG A 141 3.25 3.59 6.36
N GLY A 142 2.96 3.44 7.64
CA GLY A 142 2.08 2.39 8.16
C GLY A 142 0.67 2.46 7.60
N VAL A 143 0.12 3.67 7.43
CA VAL A 143 -1.19 3.87 6.82
C VAL A 143 -1.18 3.59 5.31
N PHE A 144 -0.08 3.97 4.61
CA PHE A 144 0.01 3.81 3.16
C PHE A 144 0.49 2.42 2.71
N SER A 145 1.30 1.75 3.52
CA SER A 145 1.95 0.50 3.11
C SER A 145 1.04 -0.72 3.17
N ASN A 146 -0.02 -0.67 3.98
CA ASN A 146 -0.94 -1.80 4.13
C ASN A 146 -2.38 -1.32 4.36
N GLU A 147 -3.31 -1.95 3.67
CA GLU A 147 -4.74 -1.65 3.78
C GLU A 147 -5.34 -2.02 5.15
N ALA A 148 -4.66 -2.80 5.98
CA ALA A 148 -5.10 -3.11 7.34
C ALA A 148 -5.22 -1.84 8.19
N GLY A 149 -4.32 -0.86 8.03
CA GLY A 149 -4.39 0.43 8.71
C GLY A 149 -5.59 1.27 8.29
N VAL A 150 -6.00 1.20 7.04
CA VAL A 150 -7.20 1.86 6.49
C VAL A 150 -8.46 1.05 6.75
N GLY A 151 -8.33 -0.27 7.00
CA GLY A 151 -9.45 -1.17 7.21
C GLY A 151 -10.13 -1.67 5.93
N SER A 152 -9.50 -1.51 4.77
CA SER A 152 -10.01 -1.98 3.47
C SER A 152 -9.54 -3.39 3.09
N ALA A 153 -8.52 -3.93 3.74
CA ALA A 153 -8.00 -5.28 3.51
C ALA A 153 -9.09 -6.37 3.40
N PRO A 154 -10.15 -6.40 4.25
CA PRO A 154 -11.21 -7.39 4.13
C PRO A 154 -11.99 -7.33 2.81
N ILE A 155 -11.91 -6.23 2.06
CA ILE A 155 -12.57 -6.09 0.75
C ILE A 155 -11.84 -6.96 -0.28
N ALA A 156 -10.51 -6.89 -0.32
CA ALA A 156 -9.69 -7.70 -1.22
C ALA A 156 -9.76 -9.19 -0.83
N HIS A 157 -9.57 -9.50 0.45
CA HIS A 157 -9.60 -10.88 0.96
C HIS A 157 -10.98 -11.55 0.86
N SER A 158 -12.06 -10.77 0.74
CA SER A 158 -13.41 -11.31 0.54
C SER A 158 -13.60 -12.02 -0.81
N ALA A 159 -12.72 -11.80 -1.78
CA ALA A 159 -12.77 -12.45 -3.10
C ALA A 159 -12.09 -13.83 -3.12
N VAL A 160 -11.37 -14.20 -2.07
CA VAL A 160 -10.67 -15.47 -1.97
C VAL A 160 -11.65 -16.61 -1.76
N LYS A 161 -11.47 -17.69 -2.53
CA LYS A 161 -12.24 -18.93 -2.37
C LYS A 161 -11.55 -19.79 -1.32
N THR A 162 -12.10 -19.83 -0.11
CA THR A 162 -11.59 -20.65 0.98
C THR A 162 -12.74 -21.24 1.79
N ASP A 163 -12.61 -22.49 2.20
CA ASP A 163 -13.53 -23.15 3.13
C ASP A 163 -13.21 -22.81 4.60
N ARG A 164 -12.08 -22.16 4.84
CA ARG A 164 -11.61 -21.80 6.19
C ARG A 164 -11.24 -20.31 6.25
N PRO A 165 -12.20 -19.43 6.58
CA PRO A 165 -11.95 -17.99 6.66
C PRO A 165 -10.79 -17.60 7.60
N ALA A 166 -10.53 -18.38 8.65
CA ALA A 166 -9.42 -18.14 9.57
C ALA A 166 -8.04 -18.29 8.90
N SER A 167 -7.90 -19.19 7.92
CA SER A 167 -6.65 -19.35 7.18
C SER A 167 -6.35 -18.12 6.33
N GLU A 168 -7.36 -17.52 5.72
CA GLU A 168 -7.22 -16.28 4.97
C GLU A 168 -6.83 -15.11 5.89
N GLY A 169 -7.41 -15.06 7.09
CA GLY A 169 -7.00 -14.07 8.10
C GLY A 169 -5.54 -14.21 8.52
N LEU A 170 -5.02 -15.44 8.62
CA LEU A 170 -3.60 -15.69 8.90
C LEU A 170 -2.69 -15.27 7.74
N VAL A 171 -3.10 -15.51 6.49
CA VAL A 171 -2.36 -15.02 5.32
C VAL A 171 -2.33 -13.49 5.29
N ALA A 172 -3.45 -12.85 5.58
CA ALA A 172 -3.54 -11.39 5.65
C ALA A 172 -2.62 -10.77 6.73
N LEU A 173 -2.28 -11.50 7.79
CA LEU A 173 -1.31 -11.05 8.79
C LEU A 173 0.14 -10.99 8.27
N LEU A 174 0.47 -11.74 7.22
CA LEU A 174 1.81 -11.71 6.64
C LEU A 174 2.12 -10.37 5.96
N GLU A 175 1.11 -9.69 5.43
CA GLU A 175 1.29 -8.39 4.76
C GLU A 175 1.89 -7.33 5.72
N PRO A 176 1.25 -6.97 6.86
CA PRO A 176 1.83 -5.99 7.76
C PRO A 176 3.15 -6.46 8.38
N LEU A 177 3.32 -7.77 8.62
CA LEU A 177 4.58 -8.30 9.17
C LEU A 177 5.73 -8.16 8.17
N SER A 178 5.51 -8.38 6.87
CA SER A 178 6.55 -8.21 5.86
C SER A 178 6.92 -6.74 5.65
N LEU A 179 5.99 -5.81 5.87
CA LEU A 179 6.18 -4.37 5.68
C LEU A 179 6.82 -3.66 6.88
N ILE A 180 6.81 -4.26 8.07
CA ILE A 180 7.47 -3.72 9.27
C ILE A 180 8.99 -3.57 9.05
N HIS A 181 9.58 -4.38 8.18
CA HIS A 181 11.03 -4.43 7.94
C HIS A 181 11.49 -3.57 6.75
N ILE A 182 10.59 -2.86 6.11
CA ILE A 182 10.87 -1.92 5.02
C ILE A 182 10.79 -0.48 5.51
#